data_93ad92d464da1a0dc57bc5880b20cd44
#
_entry.id   93ad92d464da1a0dc57bc5880b20cd44
#
_cell.length_a   1.000
_cell.length_b   1.000
_cell.length_c   1.000
_cell.angle_alpha   90.00
_cell.angle_beta   90.00
_cell.angle_gamma   90.00
#
_symmetry.space_group_name_H-M   'P 1'
#
loop_
_entity.id
_entity.type
_entity.pdbx_description
1 polymer ?
#
loop_
_entity_poly.entity_id
_entity_poly.type
_entity_poly.pdbx_seq_one_letter_code
_entity_poly.pdbx_strand_id
1 'polypeptide(L)'
;MPTLLRRRILSSMLETIRVQLLRPGARLPFRATEQASGYDIHACLEGGPVVIGQRPVVIPTGLAMEVPPGLDAQFRPRSGLARQGILSTFGTLDSDYRGEIMITLYSVAPDISHTVQHGDRIAQLVVTRLAEIAFEQALVLSETIRGAGGHGSTGR
;
A
#
# COMPACT_ATOMS: atom_id res chain seq x y z
N MET A 1 3.23 11.37 -38.43
CA MET A 1 3.03 12.28 -37.28
C MET A 1 1.99 11.81 -36.27
N PRO A 2 2.10 10.62 -35.65
CA PRO A 2 1.20 10.23 -34.51
C PRO A 2 1.88 10.26 -33.16
N THR A 3 3.21 10.44 -33.07
CA THR A 3 3.97 10.20 -31.82
C THR A 3 3.91 11.35 -30.82
N LEU A 4 3.78 12.59 -31.27
CA LEU A 4 3.76 13.78 -30.41
C LEU A 4 2.39 14.00 -29.75
N LEU A 5 1.30 13.66 -30.46
CA LEU A 5 -0.07 13.79 -29.93
C LEU A 5 -0.33 12.74 -28.83
N ARG A 6 0.14 11.50 -29.02
CA ARG A 6 0.06 10.44 -27.97
C ARG A 6 0.88 10.80 -26.73
N ARG A 7 2.06 11.39 -26.86
CA ARG A 7 2.86 11.85 -25.70
C ARG A 7 2.18 12.98 -24.93
N ARG A 8 1.50 13.90 -25.61
CA ARG A 8 0.75 15.00 -24.97
C ARG A 8 -0.50 14.51 -24.25
N ILE A 9 -1.23 13.54 -24.80
CA ILE A 9 -2.42 12.95 -24.14
C ILE A 9 -2.02 12.12 -22.93
N LEU A 10 -0.93 11.35 -23.00
CA LEU A 10 -0.39 10.60 -21.84
C LEU A 10 0.17 11.54 -20.76
N SER A 11 0.75 12.68 -21.12
CA SER A 11 1.24 13.68 -20.16
C SER A 11 0.11 14.39 -19.41
N SER A 12 -1.10 14.51 -20.00
CA SER A 12 -2.25 15.13 -19.35
C SER A 12 -3.03 14.18 -18.42
N MET A 13 -2.69 12.88 -18.37
CA MET A 13 -3.31 11.86 -17.53
C MET A 13 -2.39 11.31 -16.44
N LEU A 14 -1.14 11.77 -16.36
CA LEU A 14 -0.19 11.32 -15.35
C LEU A 14 -0.38 12.13 -14.06
N GLU A 15 -0.93 11.49 -13.05
CA GLU A 15 -1.00 12.06 -11.70
C GLU A 15 0.38 12.01 -11.06
N THR A 16 0.71 13.02 -10.27
CA THR A 16 2.00 13.11 -9.57
C THR A 16 1.79 13.10 -8.07
N ILE A 17 2.40 12.13 -7.39
CA ILE A 17 2.53 12.12 -5.93
C ILE A 17 3.88 12.73 -5.59
N ARG A 18 3.88 13.81 -4.81
CA ARG A 18 5.10 14.43 -4.31
C ARG A 18 5.61 13.65 -3.11
N VAL A 19 6.89 13.32 -3.10
CA VAL A 19 7.50 12.52 -2.03
C VAL A 19 8.67 13.30 -1.44
N GLN A 20 8.68 13.42 -0.13
CA GLN A 20 9.80 13.95 0.64
C GLN A 20 10.60 12.79 1.24
N LEU A 21 11.91 12.80 1.03
CA LEU A 21 12.85 11.93 1.72
C LEU A 21 13.25 12.61 3.04
N LEU A 22 12.87 12.00 4.16
CA LEU A 22 13.02 12.60 5.50
C LEU A 22 14.42 12.41 6.09
N ARG A 23 15.19 11.43 5.58
CA ARG A 23 16.56 11.15 6.03
C ARG A 23 17.39 10.48 4.94
N PRO A 24 18.75 10.52 5.07
CA PRO A 24 19.62 9.76 4.17
C PRO A 24 19.27 8.25 4.16
N GLY A 25 19.37 7.64 2.99
CA GLY A 25 19.04 6.22 2.79
C GLY A 25 17.56 5.93 2.51
N ALA A 26 16.64 6.89 2.71
CA ALA A 26 15.28 6.76 2.23
C ALA A 26 15.24 6.67 0.69
N ARG A 27 14.31 5.89 0.15
CA ARG A 27 14.21 5.62 -1.29
C ARG A 27 12.82 5.91 -1.81
N LEU A 28 12.72 6.55 -2.97
CA LEU A 28 11.45 6.72 -3.66
C LEU A 28 10.82 5.35 -3.96
N PRO A 29 9.47 5.24 -3.89
CA PRO A 29 8.78 4.05 -4.37
C PRO A 29 9.07 3.81 -5.84
N PHE A 30 9.31 2.55 -6.24
CA PHE A 30 9.53 2.22 -7.64
C PHE A 30 8.85 0.91 -8.02
N ARG A 31 8.52 0.76 -9.29
CA ARG A 31 7.98 -0.49 -9.84
C ARG A 31 9.11 -1.37 -10.36
N ALA A 32 9.08 -2.65 -10.00
CA ALA A 32 10.07 -3.62 -10.50
C ALA A 32 9.95 -3.87 -12.01
N THR A 33 8.74 -3.72 -12.57
CA THR A 33 8.47 -3.80 -14.01
C THR A 33 7.51 -2.69 -14.41
N GLU A 34 7.50 -2.32 -15.69
CA GLU A 34 6.62 -1.27 -16.21
C GLU A 34 5.14 -1.56 -16.00
N GLN A 35 4.74 -2.84 -16.02
CA GLN A 35 3.36 -3.29 -15.85
C GLN A 35 2.99 -3.67 -14.41
N ALA A 36 3.91 -3.56 -13.45
CA ALA A 36 3.60 -3.82 -12.05
C ALA A 36 2.59 -2.79 -11.52
N SER A 37 1.56 -3.25 -10.80
CA SER A 37 0.58 -2.37 -10.15
C SER A 37 1.12 -1.75 -8.87
N GLY A 38 2.01 -2.45 -8.16
CA GLY A 38 2.58 -2.02 -6.89
C GLY A 38 3.93 -1.34 -7.05
N TYR A 39 4.16 -0.33 -6.23
CA TYR A 39 5.45 0.32 -6.06
C TYR A 39 6.10 -0.17 -4.78
N ASP A 40 7.30 -0.73 -4.86
CA ASP A 40 8.03 -1.23 -3.69
C ASP A 40 8.34 -0.12 -2.69
N ILE A 41 8.10 -0.38 -1.42
CA ILE A 41 8.43 0.46 -0.27
C ILE A 41 9.55 -0.20 0.53
N HIS A 42 10.57 0.60 0.88
CA HIS A 42 11.78 0.12 1.52
C HIS A 42 11.85 0.54 2.99
N ALA A 43 12.44 -0.32 3.80
CA ALA A 43 12.81 0.02 5.17
C ALA A 43 13.94 1.07 5.18
N CYS A 44 13.81 2.09 6.02
CA CYS A 44 14.85 3.09 6.26
C CYS A 44 15.27 3.05 7.74
N LEU A 45 16.19 2.15 8.06
CA LEU A 45 16.64 1.89 9.43
C LEU A 45 17.92 2.66 9.75
N GLU A 46 17.98 3.28 10.92
CA GLU A 46 19.17 3.98 11.42
C GLU A 46 19.87 3.17 12.53
N GLY A 47 19.12 2.35 13.28
CA GLY A 47 19.60 1.60 14.45
C GLY A 47 20.03 0.15 14.20
N GLY A 48 20.25 -0.24 12.92
CA GLY A 48 20.59 -1.61 12.55
C GLY A 48 19.36 -2.48 12.24
N PRO A 49 19.57 -3.80 12.02
CA PRO A 49 18.52 -4.72 11.63
C PRO A 49 17.43 -4.87 12.69
N VAL A 50 16.20 -5.15 12.24
CA VAL A 50 15.03 -5.34 13.11
C VAL A 50 14.46 -6.75 12.90
N VAL A 51 14.31 -7.50 14.00
CA VAL A 51 13.72 -8.85 13.96
C VAL A 51 12.20 -8.73 14.04
N ILE A 52 11.54 -9.34 13.07
CA ILE A 52 10.08 -9.45 13.00
C ILE A 52 9.70 -10.83 13.51
N GLY A 53 8.82 -10.87 14.51
CA GLY A 53 8.20 -12.07 15.05
C GLY A 53 6.68 -11.91 15.03
N GLN A 54 5.98 -12.67 15.85
CA GLN A 54 4.53 -12.65 15.93
C GLN A 54 3.98 -11.31 16.47
N ARG A 55 4.74 -10.63 17.33
CA ARG A 55 4.37 -9.30 17.80
C ARG A 55 4.56 -8.28 16.70
N PRO A 56 3.55 -7.45 16.38
CA PRO A 56 3.69 -6.41 15.36
C PRO A 56 4.82 -5.41 15.66
N VAL A 57 5.61 -5.11 14.66
CA VAL A 57 6.72 -4.15 14.72
C VAL A 57 6.54 -3.09 13.65
N VAL A 58 6.67 -1.83 14.03
CA VAL A 58 6.55 -0.68 13.12
C VAL A 58 7.92 -0.35 12.53
N ILE A 59 8.01 -0.37 11.20
CA ILE A 59 9.25 -0.13 10.43
C ILE A 59 9.16 1.23 9.74
N PRO A 60 10.12 2.13 9.99
CA PRO A 60 10.19 3.42 9.32
C PRO A 60 10.62 3.29 7.86
N THR A 61 10.07 4.15 7.00
CA THR A 61 10.42 4.20 5.57
C THR A 61 11.24 5.43 5.18
N GLY A 62 11.29 6.44 6.04
CA GLY A 62 11.92 7.73 5.74
C GLY A 62 11.17 8.54 4.68
N LEU A 63 9.91 8.21 4.38
CA LEU A 63 9.11 8.88 3.36
C LEU A 63 7.93 9.63 3.98
N ALA A 64 7.68 10.84 3.47
CA ALA A 64 6.39 11.51 3.59
C ALA A 64 5.86 11.81 2.18
N MET A 65 4.55 11.72 1.98
CA MET A 65 3.94 11.85 0.65
C MET A 65 2.78 12.85 0.67
N GLU A 66 2.61 13.51 -0.47
CA GLU A 66 1.45 14.33 -0.75
C GLU A 66 0.68 13.68 -1.91
N VAL A 67 -0.37 12.94 -1.55
CA VAL A 67 -1.26 12.28 -2.50
C VAL A 67 -2.32 13.27 -2.95
N PRO A 68 -2.50 13.50 -4.27
CA PRO A 68 -3.57 14.36 -4.76
C PRO A 68 -4.95 13.86 -4.32
N PRO A 69 -5.89 14.77 -4.00
CA PRO A 69 -7.29 14.39 -3.81
C PRO A 69 -7.84 13.62 -5.02
N GLY A 70 -8.73 12.65 -4.76
CA GLY A 70 -9.28 11.78 -5.81
C GLY A 70 -8.43 10.54 -6.13
N LEU A 71 -7.30 10.35 -5.43
CA LEU A 71 -6.54 9.11 -5.46
C LEU A 71 -6.68 8.37 -4.13
N ASP A 72 -6.78 7.05 -4.22
CA ASP A 72 -6.70 6.10 -3.11
C ASP A 72 -5.32 5.45 -3.13
N ALA A 73 -4.52 5.70 -2.12
CA ALA A 73 -3.18 5.17 -1.96
C ALA A 73 -3.15 4.20 -0.77
N GLN A 74 -2.82 2.94 -1.03
CA GLN A 74 -2.85 1.87 -0.05
C GLN A 74 -1.53 1.11 0.01
N PHE A 75 -1.06 0.84 1.23
CA PHE A 75 0.04 -0.09 1.47
C PHE A 75 -0.51 -1.51 1.62
N ARG A 76 0.15 -2.45 0.95
CA ARG A 76 -0.24 -3.86 0.91
C ARG A 76 0.96 -4.76 1.19
N PRO A 77 0.72 -5.99 1.71
CA PRO A 77 1.78 -6.99 1.86
C PRO A 77 2.44 -7.32 0.51
N ARG A 78 3.70 -7.73 0.56
CA ARG A 78 4.42 -8.29 -0.59
C ARG A 78 4.30 -9.81 -0.60
N SER A 79 3.99 -10.38 -1.76
CA SER A 79 3.81 -11.84 -1.93
C SER A 79 5.05 -12.65 -1.52
N GLY A 80 6.26 -12.11 -1.77
CA GLY A 80 7.51 -12.79 -1.40
C GLY A 80 7.70 -12.91 0.11
N LEU A 81 7.34 -11.89 0.90
CA LEU A 81 7.34 -11.96 2.36
C LEU A 81 6.17 -12.80 2.88
N ALA A 82 4.99 -12.66 2.30
CA ALA A 82 3.81 -13.42 2.69
C ALA A 82 4.04 -14.93 2.54
N ARG A 83 4.73 -15.36 1.48
CA ARG A 83 5.13 -16.77 1.30
C ARG A 83 6.02 -17.29 2.43
N GLN A 84 6.81 -16.43 3.07
CA GLN A 84 7.65 -16.75 4.22
C GLN A 84 6.91 -16.61 5.56
N GLY A 85 5.60 -16.33 5.53
CA GLY A 85 4.78 -16.11 6.72
C GLY A 85 4.96 -14.72 7.35
N ILE A 86 5.51 -13.75 6.63
CA ILE A 86 5.67 -12.37 7.08
C ILE A 86 4.69 -11.47 6.33
N LEU A 87 3.83 -10.80 7.09
CA LEU A 87 2.82 -9.90 6.54
C LEU A 87 3.06 -8.46 6.98
N SER A 88 2.64 -7.52 6.16
CA SER A 88 2.37 -6.15 6.60
C SER A 88 0.88 -5.98 6.87
N THR A 89 0.53 -5.07 7.77
CA THR A 89 -0.85 -4.57 7.82
C THR A 89 -1.19 -3.83 6.54
N PHE A 90 -2.47 -3.86 6.15
CA PHE A 90 -2.97 -2.92 5.15
C PHE A 90 -2.97 -1.52 5.75
N GLY A 91 -2.56 -0.54 4.97
CA GLY A 91 -2.54 0.87 5.40
C GLY A 91 -3.16 1.74 4.32
N THR A 92 -4.00 2.67 4.73
CA THR A 92 -4.55 3.72 3.87
C THR A 92 -3.75 4.99 4.09
N LEU A 93 -3.32 5.63 3.01
CA LEU A 93 -2.63 6.92 3.04
C LEU A 93 -3.61 8.01 2.62
N ASP A 94 -4.08 8.76 3.58
CA ASP A 94 -4.99 9.89 3.35
C ASP A 94 -4.28 11.03 2.62
N SER A 95 -4.99 11.71 1.72
CA SER A 95 -4.42 12.80 0.90
C SER A 95 -3.94 14.00 1.72
N ASP A 96 -4.46 14.19 2.92
CA ASP A 96 -4.07 15.25 3.86
C ASP A 96 -3.03 14.82 4.92
N TYR A 97 -2.59 13.55 4.93
CA TYR A 97 -1.53 13.09 5.82
C TYR A 97 -0.15 13.58 5.32
N ARG A 98 0.66 14.11 6.23
CA ARG A 98 2.02 14.63 5.93
C ARG A 98 3.10 14.03 6.83
N GLY A 99 2.75 13.09 7.69
CA GLY A 99 3.72 12.40 8.56
C GLY A 99 4.55 11.36 7.82
N GLU A 100 5.53 10.81 8.51
CA GLU A 100 6.31 9.69 7.99
C GLU A 100 5.42 8.45 7.79
N ILE A 101 5.62 7.79 6.66
CA ILE A 101 4.99 6.52 6.35
C ILE A 101 5.70 5.42 7.11
N MET A 102 4.94 4.68 7.91
CA MET A 102 5.39 3.57 8.72
C MET A 102 4.71 2.29 8.25
N ILE A 103 5.44 1.20 8.17
CA ILE A 103 4.90 -0.11 7.80
C ILE A 103 4.96 -1.05 9.01
N THR A 104 3.82 -1.57 9.41
CA THR A 104 3.75 -2.56 10.49
C THR A 104 3.90 -3.96 9.93
N LEU A 105 4.89 -4.71 10.39
CA LEU A 105 5.16 -6.10 10.01
C LEU A 105 4.94 -7.04 11.19
N TYR A 106 4.53 -8.27 10.89
CA TYR A 106 4.41 -9.36 11.86
C TYR A 106 4.50 -10.73 11.18
N SER A 107 4.81 -11.78 11.95
CA SER A 107 4.75 -13.16 11.45
C SER A 107 3.40 -13.82 11.79
N VAL A 108 2.97 -14.76 10.95
CA VAL A 108 1.70 -15.49 11.11
C VAL A 108 1.78 -16.60 12.14
N ALA A 109 2.99 -16.98 12.59
CA ALA A 109 3.20 -18.07 13.57
C ALA A 109 4.40 -17.76 14.49
N PRO A 110 4.41 -18.31 15.71
CA PRO A 110 5.45 -18.00 16.71
C PRO A 110 6.83 -18.53 16.35
N ASP A 111 6.94 -19.55 15.53
CA ASP A 111 8.18 -20.19 15.06
C ASP A 111 8.73 -19.53 13.78
N ILE A 112 8.02 -18.54 13.22
CA ILE A 112 8.46 -17.79 12.05
C ILE A 112 9.04 -16.46 12.50
N SER A 113 10.24 -16.15 12.01
CA SER A 113 10.87 -14.84 12.20
C SER A 113 11.58 -14.41 10.92
N HIS A 114 11.76 -13.09 10.78
CA HIS A 114 12.47 -12.49 9.64
C HIS A 114 13.24 -11.27 10.13
N THR A 115 14.46 -11.12 9.64
CA THR A 115 15.28 -9.95 9.96
C THR A 115 15.21 -8.94 8.81
N VAL A 116 14.63 -7.78 9.09
CA VAL A 116 14.58 -6.65 8.15
C VAL A 116 15.90 -5.88 8.23
N GLN A 117 16.54 -5.71 7.09
CA GLN A 117 17.71 -4.86 6.91
C GLN A 117 17.32 -3.48 6.38
N HIS A 118 18.20 -2.48 6.56
CA HIS A 118 18.04 -1.20 5.87
C HIS A 118 17.99 -1.41 4.35
N GLY A 119 17.00 -0.81 3.69
CA GLY A 119 16.80 -0.92 2.25
C GLY A 119 16.03 -2.16 1.78
N ASP A 120 15.60 -3.05 2.69
CA ASP A 120 14.73 -4.16 2.33
C ASP A 120 13.37 -3.67 1.86
N ARG A 121 12.80 -4.37 0.87
CA ARG A 121 11.44 -4.13 0.39
C ARG A 121 10.43 -4.78 1.32
N ILE A 122 9.68 -3.98 2.07
CA ILE A 122 8.82 -4.43 3.17
C ILE A 122 7.32 -4.38 2.88
N ALA A 123 6.91 -3.57 1.91
CA ALA A 123 5.52 -3.43 1.48
C ALA A 123 5.47 -2.98 0.02
N GLN A 124 4.27 -2.84 -0.51
CA GLN A 124 4.04 -2.20 -1.80
C GLN A 124 2.94 -1.15 -1.69
N LEU A 125 3.14 -0.01 -2.35
CA LEU A 125 2.13 1.03 -2.51
C LEU A 125 1.34 0.75 -3.78
N VAL A 126 0.01 0.73 -3.67
CA VAL A 126 -0.91 0.63 -4.81
C VAL A 126 -1.78 1.88 -4.83
N VAL A 127 -1.88 2.52 -5.98
CA VAL A 127 -2.65 3.75 -6.16
C VAL A 127 -3.74 3.50 -7.19
N THR A 128 -4.97 3.88 -6.82
CA THR A 128 -6.16 3.77 -7.66
C THR A 128 -6.95 5.09 -7.62
N ARG A 129 -7.99 5.21 -8.43
CA ARG A 129 -8.91 6.34 -8.32
C ARG A 129 -9.88 6.10 -7.19
N LEU A 130 -10.08 7.15 -6.37
CA LEU A 130 -11.07 7.15 -5.30
C LEU A 130 -12.43 7.51 -5.89
N ALA A 131 -13.43 6.68 -5.63
CA ALA A 131 -14.80 7.03 -5.96
C ALA A 131 -15.37 8.02 -4.93
N GLU A 132 -15.97 9.09 -5.38
CA GLU A 132 -16.77 9.95 -4.51
C GLU A 132 -18.12 9.28 -4.28
N ILE A 133 -18.47 9.07 -3.02
CA ILE A 133 -19.74 8.45 -2.60
C ILE A 133 -20.41 9.27 -1.51
N ALA A 134 -21.73 9.18 -1.45
CA ALA A 134 -22.54 9.66 -0.34
C ALA A 134 -23.26 8.49 0.31
N PHE A 135 -23.43 8.55 1.62
CA PHE A 135 -24.23 7.58 2.37
C PHE A 135 -25.60 8.19 2.67
N GLU A 136 -26.65 7.45 2.33
CA GLU A 136 -28.03 7.81 2.66
C GLU A 136 -28.63 6.73 3.56
N GLN A 137 -29.23 7.14 4.67
CA GLN A 137 -29.93 6.21 5.55
C GLN A 137 -31.23 5.77 4.87
N ALA A 138 -31.36 4.47 4.61
CA ALA A 138 -32.56 3.85 4.09
C ALA A 138 -33.25 3.01 5.17
N LEU A 139 -34.59 3.07 5.23
CA LEU A 139 -35.37 2.21 6.12
C LEU A 139 -35.38 0.76 5.62
N VAL A 140 -35.34 0.57 4.31
CA VAL A 140 -35.39 -0.74 3.64
C VAL A 140 -34.46 -0.71 2.45
N LEU A 141 -33.71 -1.77 2.23
CA LEU A 141 -32.89 -1.99 1.04
C LEU A 141 -33.67 -2.83 0.01
N SER A 142 -33.28 -2.72 -1.25
CA SER A 142 -33.86 -3.53 -2.33
C SER A 142 -33.60 -5.03 -2.10
N GLU A 143 -34.57 -5.87 -2.49
CA GLU A 143 -34.43 -7.32 -2.44
C GLU A 143 -33.50 -7.84 -3.53
N THR A 144 -32.75 -8.88 -3.21
CA THR A 144 -31.89 -9.61 -4.17
C THR A 144 -32.06 -11.12 -3.98
N ILE A 145 -31.70 -11.91 -5.01
CA ILE A 145 -31.71 -13.38 -4.92
C ILE A 145 -30.82 -13.89 -3.78
N ARG A 146 -29.71 -13.23 -3.50
CA ARG A 146 -28.81 -13.58 -2.39
C ARG A 146 -29.37 -13.19 -1.03
N GLY A 147 -30.15 -12.09 -0.94
CA GLY A 147 -30.68 -11.54 0.30
C GLY A 147 -29.59 -11.35 1.34
N ALA A 148 -29.82 -11.84 2.55
CA ALA A 148 -28.88 -11.75 3.69
C ALA A 148 -27.83 -12.90 3.70
N GLY A 149 -27.77 -13.74 2.70
CA GLY A 149 -26.85 -14.88 2.64
C GLY A 149 -25.38 -14.44 2.61
N GLY A 150 -24.60 -14.87 3.60
CA GLY A 150 -23.17 -14.57 3.75
C GLY A 150 -22.47 -15.67 4.55
N HIS A 151 -21.16 -15.51 4.80
CA HIS A 151 -20.34 -16.37 5.65
C HIS A 151 -20.49 -17.90 5.38
N GLY A 152 -20.46 -18.29 4.08
CA GLY A 152 -20.55 -19.68 3.67
C GLY A 152 -21.98 -20.17 3.40
N SER A 153 -22.97 -19.30 3.30
CA SER A 153 -24.37 -19.64 2.99
C SER A 153 -24.55 -20.31 1.61
N THR A 154 -23.54 -20.22 0.72
CA THR A 154 -23.55 -20.85 -0.61
C THR A 154 -22.95 -22.26 -0.64
N GLY A 155 -22.61 -22.84 0.52
CA GLY A 155 -22.03 -24.17 0.66
C GLY A 155 -20.53 -24.25 0.28
N ARG A 156 -19.95 -25.42 0.46
CA ARG A 156 -18.61 -25.80 -0.04
C ARG A 156 -18.71 -26.31 -1.44
#